data_366c37b7aaca17fe4e750479aad0661d
#
_entry.id   366c37b7aaca17fe4e750479aad0661d
#
_cell.length_a   1.000
_cell.length_b   1.000
_cell.length_c   1.000
_cell.angle_alpha   90.00
_cell.angle_beta   90.00
_cell.angle_gamma   90.00
#
_symmetry.space_group_name_H-M   'P 1'
#
loop_
_entity.id
_entity.type
_entity.pdbx_description
1 polymer ?
#
loop_
_entity_poly.entity_id
_entity_poly.type
_entity_poly.pdbx_seq_one_letter_code
_entity_poly.pdbx_strand_id
1 'polypeptide(L)'
;MLMAVADWWVRYSLQNLIGGTAMPVTVKSISLWRREAENKTGLLAETLEPLAKAGSDLGVVMGYRLPGNEAKAAIEIYPVSGKKITTAATGTGLAASGIPTLLVEGDNKPGLAHKVTQAIAEAGVDLSFFVAQAIGRRYSAVIGFANDADAKRAATLIKKAAGRK
;
A
#
# COMPACT_ATOMS: atom_id res chain seq x y z
N MET A 1 14.47 -17.52 37.63
CA MET A 1 13.99 -16.50 36.72
C MET A 1 14.53 -16.66 35.28
N LEU A 2 15.08 -17.82 34.92
CA LEU A 2 15.61 -18.13 33.58
C LEU A 2 14.72 -19.06 32.73
N MET A 3 13.62 -19.60 33.25
CA MET A 3 12.74 -20.52 32.49
C MET A 3 11.67 -19.83 31.63
N ALA A 4 11.36 -18.57 31.87
CA ALA A 4 10.29 -17.88 31.14
C ALA A 4 10.67 -17.39 29.74
N VAL A 5 11.96 -17.18 29.46
CA VAL A 5 12.44 -16.65 28.16
C VAL A 5 12.54 -17.79 27.12
N ALA A 6 12.89 -18.98 27.54
CA ALA A 6 12.98 -20.15 26.66
C ALA A 6 11.59 -20.59 26.16
N ASP A 7 10.57 -20.54 27.02
CA ASP A 7 9.19 -20.88 26.64
C ASP A 7 8.57 -19.87 25.67
N TRP A 8 8.90 -18.59 25.79
CA TRP A 8 8.44 -17.57 24.86
C TRP A 8 9.08 -17.75 23.47
N TRP A 9 10.37 -18.04 23.42
CA TRP A 9 11.10 -18.29 22.16
C TRP A 9 10.61 -19.56 21.44
N VAL A 10 10.35 -20.64 22.19
CA VAL A 10 9.81 -21.89 21.65
C VAL A 10 8.37 -21.69 21.14
N ARG A 11 7.53 -20.95 21.83
CA ARG A 11 6.17 -20.61 21.36
C ARG A 11 6.21 -19.69 20.15
N TYR A 12 7.10 -18.69 20.13
CA TYR A 12 7.28 -17.79 18.98
C TYR A 12 7.81 -18.53 17.75
N SER A 13 8.77 -19.45 17.91
CA SER A 13 9.27 -20.27 16.81
C SER A 13 8.27 -21.34 16.36
N LEU A 14 7.51 -21.95 17.25
CA LEU A 14 6.45 -22.91 16.90
C LEU A 14 5.27 -22.23 16.20
N GLN A 15 4.86 -21.03 16.57
CA GLN A 15 3.84 -20.27 15.85
C GLN A 15 4.29 -19.84 14.44
N ASN A 16 5.59 -19.67 14.21
CA ASN A 16 6.15 -19.39 12.90
C ASN A 16 6.48 -20.66 12.08
N LEU A 17 6.61 -21.82 12.72
CA LEU A 17 6.85 -23.13 12.08
C LEU A 17 5.55 -23.90 11.77
N ILE A 18 4.47 -23.67 12.50
CA ILE A 18 3.15 -24.24 12.20
C ILE A 18 2.50 -23.30 11.19
N GLY A 19 2.66 -23.63 9.91
CA GLY A 19 2.11 -23.00 8.73
C GLY A 19 1.02 -21.97 8.98
N GLY A 20 1.38 -20.70 8.94
CA GLY A 20 0.39 -19.65 8.84
C GLY A 20 -0.55 -19.99 7.67
N THR A 21 -1.86 -19.99 7.91
CA THR A 21 -2.87 -20.25 6.90
C THR A 21 -2.53 -19.44 5.66
N ALA A 22 -2.37 -20.13 4.52
CA ALA A 22 -2.04 -19.47 3.26
C ALA A 22 -3.08 -18.38 2.99
N MET A 23 -2.60 -17.13 2.86
CA MET A 23 -3.49 -16.02 2.55
C MET A 23 -3.58 -15.83 1.04
N PRO A 24 -4.75 -16.08 0.46
CA PRO A 24 -4.95 -15.82 -0.96
C PRO A 24 -4.72 -14.32 -1.24
N VAL A 25 -4.33 -14.02 -2.46
CA VAL A 25 -4.19 -12.62 -2.89
C VAL A 25 -5.56 -11.94 -2.86
N THR A 26 -5.64 -10.87 -2.11
CA THR A 26 -6.80 -9.98 -2.05
C THR A 26 -6.54 -8.73 -2.89
N VAL A 27 -7.59 -8.20 -3.49
CA VAL A 27 -7.52 -6.97 -4.30
C VAL A 27 -8.66 -6.07 -3.86
N LYS A 28 -8.31 -4.90 -3.35
CA LYS A 28 -9.25 -3.88 -2.86
C LYS A 28 -9.06 -2.60 -3.66
N SER A 29 -10.15 -1.97 -4.06
CA SER A 29 -10.13 -0.57 -4.49
C SER A 29 -9.99 0.31 -3.25
N ILE A 30 -9.04 1.23 -3.27
CA ILE A 30 -8.78 2.17 -2.19
C ILE A 30 -8.78 3.61 -2.73
N SER A 31 -9.07 4.57 -1.87
CA SER A 31 -8.91 5.99 -2.16
C SER A 31 -7.69 6.52 -1.41
N LEU A 32 -6.62 6.80 -2.13
CA LEU A 32 -5.47 7.51 -1.56
C LEU A 32 -5.85 8.96 -1.27
N TRP A 33 -5.24 9.53 -0.26
CA TRP A 33 -5.24 10.96 -0.04
C TRP A 33 -3.89 11.51 -0.43
N ARG A 34 -3.88 12.58 -1.24
CA ARG A 34 -2.69 13.13 -1.87
C ARG A 34 -2.53 14.61 -1.53
N ARG A 35 -1.29 15.02 -1.30
CA ARG A 35 -0.83 16.40 -1.23
C ARG A 35 0.35 16.58 -2.17
N GLU A 36 0.33 17.63 -2.98
CA GLU A 36 1.51 18.11 -3.69
C GLU A 36 1.97 19.42 -3.06
N ALA A 37 3.27 19.54 -2.82
CA ALA A 37 3.85 20.72 -2.21
C ALA A 37 5.28 20.95 -2.72
N GLU A 38 5.84 22.12 -2.43
CA GLU A 38 7.26 22.38 -2.65
C GLU A 38 8.11 21.38 -1.86
N ASN A 39 9.10 20.82 -2.54
CA ASN A 39 9.99 19.84 -1.94
C ASN A 39 10.94 20.53 -0.96
N LYS A 40 10.84 20.19 0.32
CA LYS A 40 11.73 20.66 1.38
C LYS A 40 12.04 19.55 2.38
N THR A 41 13.19 19.65 3.03
CA THR A 41 13.52 18.77 4.14
C THR A 41 12.44 18.84 5.22
N GLY A 42 11.97 17.68 5.69
CA GLY A 42 10.96 17.57 6.73
C GLY A 42 9.50 17.62 6.25
N LEU A 43 9.22 17.87 4.97
CA LEU A 43 7.86 17.95 4.43
C LEU A 43 6.98 16.74 4.79
N LEU A 44 7.53 15.53 4.67
CA LEU A 44 6.81 14.30 5.01
C LEU A 44 6.48 14.26 6.51
N ALA A 45 7.44 14.54 7.38
CA ALA A 45 7.24 14.55 8.82
C ALA A 45 6.19 15.60 9.24
N GLU A 46 6.28 16.83 8.69
CA GLU A 46 5.31 17.91 8.91
C GLU A 46 3.89 17.49 8.48
N THR A 47 3.76 16.75 7.38
CA THR A 47 2.46 16.28 6.88
C THR A 47 1.89 15.17 7.77
N LEU A 48 2.72 14.25 8.27
CA LEU A 48 2.28 13.10 9.05
C LEU A 48 2.03 13.42 10.55
N GLU A 49 2.67 14.44 11.10
CA GLU A 49 2.57 14.78 12.53
C GLU A 49 1.12 15.00 13.02
N PRO A 50 0.27 15.80 12.35
CA PRO A 50 -1.13 15.99 12.79
C PRO A 50 -1.95 14.71 12.68
N LEU A 51 -1.67 13.85 11.71
CA LEU A 51 -2.33 12.56 11.55
C LEU A 51 -1.96 11.61 12.69
N ALA A 52 -0.68 11.53 13.05
CA ALA A 52 -0.21 10.75 14.18
C ALA A 52 -0.85 11.22 15.50
N LYS A 53 -0.92 12.54 15.75
CA LYS A 53 -1.61 13.13 16.89
C LYS A 53 -3.12 12.85 16.90
N ALA A 54 -3.71 12.67 15.71
CA ALA A 54 -5.11 12.26 15.56
C ALA A 54 -5.35 10.77 15.80
N GLY A 55 -4.29 9.96 15.94
CA GLY A 55 -4.36 8.51 16.14
C GLY A 55 -4.56 7.73 14.84
N SER A 56 -4.08 8.24 13.69
CA SER A 56 -4.15 7.56 12.42
C SER A 56 -3.25 6.32 12.40
N ASP A 57 -3.78 5.18 11.93
CA ASP A 57 -3.02 3.97 11.60
C ASP A 57 -2.95 3.83 10.07
N LEU A 58 -1.81 4.20 9.51
CA LEU A 58 -1.61 4.25 8.07
C LEU A 58 -1.00 2.95 7.54
N GLY A 59 -1.72 2.28 6.65
CA GLY A 59 -1.25 1.10 5.93
C GLY A 59 -0.42 1.44 4.69
N VAL A 60 -0.59 2.64 4.13
CA VAL A 60 0.19 3.14 2.99
C VAL A 60 0.66 4.55 3.27
N VAL A 61 1.97 4.78 3.10
CA VAL A 61 2.59 6.10 3.09
C VAL A 61 3.61 6.12 1.96
N MET A 62 3.41 6.97 0.97
CA MET A 62 4.34 7.22 -0.12
C MET A 62 4.73 8.69 -0.14
N GLY A 63 6.03 8.96 -0.24
CA GLY A 63 6.55 10.31 -0.39
C GLY A 63 7.64 10.30 -1.45
N TYR A 64 7.49 11.11 -2.49
CA TYR A 64 8.43 11.15 -3.60
C TYR A 64 8.44 12.52 -4.28
N ARG A 65 9.56 12.83 -4.94
CA ARG A 65 9.66 13.99 -5.83
C ARG A 65 8.88 13.73 -7.11
N LEU A 66 8.21 14.75 -7.63
CA LEU A 66 7.47 14.61 -8.88
C LEU A 66 8.44 14.45 -10.05
N PRO A 67 8.31 13.39 -10.87
CA PRO A 67 9.11 13.22 -12.07
C PRO A 67 8.96 14.43 -13.00
N GLY A 68 10.08 14.98 -13.46
CA GLY A 68 10.11 16.17 -14.32
C GLY A 68 9.86 17.51 -13.62
N ASN A 69 9.58 17.49 -12.31
CA ASN A 69 9.51 18.71 -11.48
C ASN A 69 10.02 18.44 -10.07
N GLU A 70 11.33 18.31 -9.95
CA GLU A 70 11.99 17.94 -8.68
C GLU A 70 11.87 19.01 -7.58
N ALA A 71 11.45 20.23 -7.92
CA ALA A 71 11.11 21.26 -6.96
C ALA A 71 9.83 20.95 -6.19
N LYS A 72 9.03 19.98 -6.65
CA LYS A 72 7.80 19.53 -6.01
C LYS A 72 7.90 18.08 -5.55
N ALA A 73 7.14 17.78 -4.49
CA ALA A 73 6.97 16.43 -3.97
C ALA A 73 5.49 16.10 -3.83
N ALA A 74 5.17 14.81 -3.95
CA ALA A 74 3.86 14.27 -3.63
C ALA A 74 3.95 13.40 -2.38
N ILE A 75 2.91 13.46 -1.55
CA ILE A 75 2.71 12.59 -0.40
C ILE A 75 1.35 11.94 -0.58
N GLU A 76 1.30 10.62 -0.49
CA GLU A 76 0.07 9.84 -0.61
C GLU A 76 -0.07 8.91 0.58
N ILE A 77 -1.27 8.85 1.16
CA ILE A 77 -1.55 8.07 2.35
C ILE A 77 -2.87 7.31 2.25
N TYR A 78 -2.98 6.20 3.02
CA TYR A 78 -4.20 5.42 3.20
C TYR A 78 -4.11 4.58 4.50
N PRO A 79 -5.20 4.35 5.24
CA PRO A 79 -6.53 4.96 5.07
C PRO A 79 -6.65 6.35 5.74
N VAL A 80 -7.58 7.16 5.21
CA VAL A 80 -8.04 8.37 5.90
C VAL A 80 -9.53 8.20 6.18
N SER A 81 -9.89 7.95 7.43
CA SER A 81 -11.27 7.69 7.83
C SER A 81 -11.59 8.23 9.22
N GLY A 82 -12.85 8.58 9.45
CA GLY A 82 -13.31 9.20 10.68
C GLY A 82 -13.04 10.71 10.73
N LYS A 83 -13.94 11.44 11.36
CA LYS A 83 -13.95 12.91 11.39
C LYS A 83 -12.62 13.53 11.84
N LYS A 84 -12.04 12.99 12.92
CA LYS A 84 -10.79 13.52 13.51
C LYS A 84 -9.61 13.41 12.53
N ILE A 85 -9.44 12.23 11.91
CA ILE A 85 -8.34 11.96 10.97
C ILE A 85 -8.54 12.75 9.67
N THR A 86 -9.78 12.78 9.14
CA THR A 86 -10.13 13.57 7.96
C THR A 86 -9.84 15.05 8.15
N THR A 87 -10.22 15.62 9.32
CA THR A 87 -9.93 17.01 9.64
C THR A 87 -8.43 17.28 9.71
N ALA A 88 -7.64 16.38 10.33
CA ALA A 88 -6.20 16.50 10.40
C ALA A 88 -5.56 16.42 9.00
N ALA A 89 -6.00 15.48 8.16
CA ALA A 89 -5.52 15.33 6.79
C ALA A 89 -5.79 16.59 5.95
N THR A 90 -7.03 17.08 5.97
CA THR A 90 -7.41 18.31 5.25
C THR A 90 -6.60 19.52 5.74
N GLY A 91 -6.36 19.63 7.04
CA GLY A 91 -5.54 20.69 7.64
C GLY A 91 -4.09 20.72 7.17
N THR A 92 -3.56 19.59 6.69
CA THR A 92 -2.22 19.51 6.10
C THR A 92 -2.20 19.70 4.58
N GLY A 93 -3.36 19.93 3.95
CA GLY A 93 -3.49 20.07 2.50
C GLY A 93 -3.62 18.72 1.77
N LEU A 94 -3.85 17.62 2.48
CA LEU A 94 -4.21 16.35 1.87
C LEU A 94 -5.68 16.38 1.41
N ALA A 95 -5.94 15.82 0.25
CA ALA A 95 -7.28 15.64 -0.31
C ALA A 95 -7.38 14.26 -0.97
N ALA A 96 -8.61 13.77 -1.18
CA ALA A 96 -8.82 12.52 -1.88
C ALA A 96 -8.18 12.57 -3.28
N SER A 97 -7.35 11.58 -3.58
CA SER A 97 -6.70 11.46 -4.89
C SER A 97 -7.74 11.06 -5.95
N GLY A 98 -7.65 11.70 -7.12
CA GLY A 98 -8.41 11.29 -8.29
C GLY A 98 -7.84 10.08 -9.03
N ILE A 99 -6.74 9.50 -8.57
CA ILE A 99 -6.09 8.34 -9.21
C ILE A 99 -6.76 7.06 -8.70
N PRO A 100 -7.50 6.32 -9.55
CA PRO A 100 -8.07 5.03 -9.18
C PRO A 100 -6.97 4.07 -8.76
N THR A 101 -7.08 3.51 -7.56
CA THR A 101 -5.99 2.76 -6.95
C THR A 101 -6.47 1.42 -6.41
N LEU A 102 -5.67 0.38 -6.63
CA LEU A 102 -5.84 -0.94 -6.05
C LEU A 102 -4.76 -1.22 -5.00
N LEU A 103 -5.18 -1.78 -3.87
CA LEU A 103 -4.32 -2.42 -2.89
C LEU A 103 -4.40 -3.93 -3.09
N VAL A 104 -3.25 -4.55 -3.35
CA VAL A 104 -3.10 -5.99 -3.58
C VAL A 104 -2.27 -6.57 -2.45
N GLU A 105 -2.82 -7.49 -1.69
CA GLU A 105 -2.16 -8.09 -0.53
C GLU A 105 -2.31 -9.61 -0.53
N GLY A 106 -1.32 -10.33 -0.03
CA GLY A 106 -1.36 -11.78 0.09
C GLY A 106 -0.03 -12.39 0.49
N ASP A 107 0.10 -13.70 0.33
CA ASP A 107 1.38 -14.38 0.53
C ASP A 107 2.34 -14.07 -0.61
N ASN A 108 3.58 -13.75 -0.25
CA ASN A 108 4.64 -13.55 -1.22
C ASN A 108 5.04 -14.89 -1.87
N LYS A 109 5.11 -14.88 -3.19
CA LYS A 109 5.61 -15.99 -4.00
C LYS A 109 6.59 -15.45 -5.04
N PRO A 110 7.68 -16.19 -5.35
CA PRO A 110 8.57 -15.81 -6.44
C PRO A 110 7.80 -15.55 -7.73
N GLY A 111 8.08 -14.43 -8.39
CA GLY A 111 7.43 -14.04 -9.64
C GLY A 111 6.02 -13.46 -9.52
N LEU A 112 5.48 -13.25 -8.30
CA LEU A 112 4.12 -12.72 -8.14
C LEU A 112 3.96 -11.33 -8.78
N ALA A 113 4.90 -10.42 -8.55
CA ALA A 113 4.87 -9.09 -9.14
C ALA A 113 4.85 -9.16 -10.68
N HIS A 114 5.69 -10.03 -11.29
CA HIS A 114 5.70 -10.25 -12.73
C HIS A 114 4.36 -10.79 -13.25
N LYS A 115 3.79 -11.81 -12.59
CA LYS A 115 2.47 -12.35 -12.96
C LYS A 115 1.38 -11.29 -12.93
N VAL A 116 1.38 -10.44 -11.91
CA VAL A 116 0.42 -9.35 -11.75
C VAL A 116 0.56 -8.33 -12.89
N THR A 117 1.78 -7.84 -13.13
CA THR A 117 2.04 -6.81 -14.14
C THR A 117 1.85 -7.35 -15.56
N GLN A 118 2.22 -8.59 -15.83
CA GLN A 118 1.99 -9.24 -17.11
C GLN A 118 0.49 -9.36 -17.43
N ALA A 119 -0.32 -9.80 -16.46
CA ALA A 119 -1.78 -9.91 -16.66
C ALA A 119 -2.43 -8.54 -16.97
N ILE A 120 -1.92 -7.47 -16.39
CA ILE A 120 -2.38 -6.09 -16.66
C ILE A 120 -1.94 -5.67 -18.07
N ALA A 121 -0.68 -5.90 -18.43
CA ALA A 121 -0.12 -5.54 -19.74
C ALA A 121 -0.80 -6.30 -20.90
N GLU A 122 -1.04 -7.60 -20.77
CA GLU A 122 -1.76 -8.42 -21.77
C GLU A 122 -3.20 -7.91 -22.01
N ALA A 123 -3.78 -7.22 -21.05
CA ALA A 123 -5.09 -6.59 -21.20
C ALA A 123 -5.03 -5.19 -21.83
N GLY A 124 -3.84 -4.68 -22.16
CA GLY A 124 -3.66 -3.35 -22.72
C GLY A 124 -3.98 -2.22 -21.71
N VAL A 125 -3.83 -2.50 -20.41
CA VAL A 125 -4.05 -1.52 -19.34
C VAL A 125 -2.72 -0.90 -18.95
N ASP A 126 -2.64 0.42 -18.99
CA ASP A 126 -1.48 1.18 -18.54
C ASP A 126 -1.55 1.56 -17.06
N LEU A 127 -0.39 1.72 -16.44
CA LEU A 127 -0.25 2.03 -15.02
C LEU A 127 0.19 3.47 -14.82
N SER A 128 -0.47 4.18 -13.92
CA SER A 128 0.00 5.49 -13.44
C SER A 128 1.21 5.32 -12.52
N PHE A 129 1.18 4.29 -11.67
CA PHE A 129 2.30 3.89 -10.81
C PHE A 129 2.13 2.46 -10.29
N PHE A 130 3.23 1.85 -9.89
CA PHE A 130 3.28 0.54 -9.24
C PHE A 130 4.32 0.55 -8.13
N VAL A 131 3.89 0.36 -6.91
CA VAL A 131 4.75 0.25 -5.72
C VAL A 131 4.45 -1.06 -5.04
N ALA A 132 5.44 -1.92 -4.90
CA ALA A 132 5.27 -3.22 -4.26
C ALA A 132 6.41 -3.52 -3.29
N GLN A 133 6.09 -4.27 -2.25
CA GLN A 133 7.05 -4.73 -1.25
C GLN A 133 6.71 -6.12 -0.76
N ALA A 134 7.72 -6.84 -0.32
CA ALA A 134 7.56 -8.09 0.40
C ALA A 134 8.20 -7.94 1.79
N ILE A 135 7.45 -8.27 2.83
CA ILE A 135 7.90 -8.26 4.22
C ILE A 135 7.70 -9.66 4.78
N GLY A 136 8.80 -10.40 4.94
CA GLY A 136 8.75 -11.81 5.28
C GLY A 136 7.96 -12.60 4.23
N ARG A 137 6.87 -13.25 4.65
CA ARG A 137 6.00 -14.04 3.77
C ARG A 137 4.84 -13.23 3.16
N ARG A 138 4.76 -11.94 3.42
CA ARG A 138 3.67 -11.08 2.98
C ARG A 138 4.10 -10.23 1.78
N TYR A 139 3.20 -10.10 0.83
CA TYR A 139 3.31 -9.21 -0.32
C TYR A 139 2.24 -8.12 -0.22
N SER A 140 2.61 -6.90 -0.54
CA SER A 140 1.69 -5.77 -0.67
C SER A 140 2.09 -4.94 -1.89
N ALA A 141 1.11 -4.55 -2.70
CA ALA A 141 1.31 -3.63 -3.81
C ALA A 141 0.20 -2.58 -3.86
N VAL A 142 0.58 -1.35 -4.16
CA VAL A 142 -0.31 -0.22 -4.44
C VAL A 142 -0.16 0.12 -5.91
N ILE A 143 -1.26 0.07 -6.65
CA ILE A 143 -1.26 0.18 -8.11
C ILE A 143 -2.24 1.27 -8.52
N GLY A 144 -1.75 2.32 -9.17
CA GLY A 144 -2.56 3.42 -9.71
C GLY A 144 -2.86 3.26 -11.19
N PHE A 145 -4.04 3.72 -11.61
CA PHE A 145 -4.55 3.61 -12.98
C PHE A 145 -5.01 4.96 -13.50
N ALA A 146 -5.09 5.09 -14.84
CA ALA A 146 -5.55 6.31 -15.48
C ALA A 146 -7.06 6.56 -15.28
N ASN A 147 -7.86 5.50 -15.13
CA ASN A 147 -9.31 5.58 -14.98
C ASN A 147 -9.89 4.38 -14.23
N ASP A 148 -11.13 4.51 -13.74
CA ASP A 148 -11.84 3.49 -12.99
C ASP A 148 -12.13 2.20 -13.78
N ALA A 149 -12.32 2.29 -15.09
CA ALA A 149 -12.60 1.13 -15.92
C ALA A 149 -11.38 0.20 -15.96
N ASP A 150 -10.19 0.78 -16.13
CA ASP A 150 -8.92 0.06 -16.11
C ASP A 150 -8.64 -0.55 -14.73
N ALA A 151 -8.87 0.19 -13.65
CA ALA A 151 -8.73 -0.34 -12.29
C ALA A 151 -9.64 -1.55 -12.04
N LYS A 152 -10.92 -1.49 -12.45
CA LYS A 152 -11.87 -2.62 -12.31
C LYS A 152 -11.45 -3.82 -13.14
N ARG A 153 -11.02 -3.60 -14.38
CA ARG A 153 -10.50 -4.65 -15.27
C ARG A 153 -9.27 -5.32 -14.68
N ALA A 154 -8.30 -4.51 -14.23
CA ALA A 154 -7.08 -4.99 -13.57
C ALA A 154 -7.39 -5.81 -12.32
N ALA A 155 -8.32 -5.38 -11.46
CA ALA A 155 -8.69 -6.12 -10.26
C ALA A 155 -9.15 -7.54 -10.56
N THR A 156 -9.92 -7.74 -11.63
CA THR A 156 -10.39 -9.06 -12.07
C THR A 156 -9.22 -9.93 -12.57
N LEU A 157 -8.34 -9.34 -13.36
CA LEU A 157 -7.18 -10.02 -13.94
C LEU A 157 -6.15 -10.44 -12.88
N ILE A 158 -5.87 -9.56 -11.93
CA ILE A 158 -4.95 -9.83 -10.82
C ILE A 158 -5.46 -11.02 -9.97
N LYS A 159 -6.74 -11.02 -9.61
CA LYS A 159 -7.35 -12.14 -8.87
C LYS A 159 -7.20 -13.47 -9.62
N LYS A 160 -7.43 -13.45 -10.94
CA LYS A 160 -7.30 -14.63 -11.80
C LYS A 160 -5.84 -15.09 -11.91
N ALA A 161 -4.91 -14.18 -12.13
CA ALA A 161 -3.47 -14.48 -12.28
C ALA A 161 -2.86 -15.00 -10.97
N ALA A 162 -3.20 -14.38 -9.83
CA ALA A 162 -2.70 -14.76 -8.52
C ALA A 162 -3.29 -16.07 -7.98
N GLY A 163 -4.51 -16.44 -8.40
CA GLY A 163 -5.17 -17.69 -8.02
C GLY A 163 -4.73 -18.93 -8.82
N ARG A 164 -4.00 -18.76 -9.94
CA ARG A 164 -3.46 -19.89 -10.71
C ARG A 164 -2.22 -20.44 -10.01
N LYS A 165 -2.31 -21.74 -9.62
CA LYS A 165 -1.16 -22.54 -9.14
C LYS A 165 -0.12 -22.74 -10.23
#